data_8b7bbcdba6037e2c2572aaaca2cf6c60
#
_entry.id   8b7bbcdba6037e2c2572aaaca2cf6c60
#
_cell.length_a   1.000
_cell.length_b   1.000
_cell.length_c   1.000
_cell.angle_alpha   90.00
_cell.angle_beta   90.00
_cell.angle_gamma   90.00
#
_symmetry.space_group_name_H-M   'P 1'
#
loop_
_entity.id
_entity.type
_entity.pdbx_description
1 polymer ?
#
loop_
_entity_poly.entity_id
_entity_poly.type
_entity_poly.pdbx_seq_one_letter_code
_entity_poly.pdbx_strand_id
1 'polypeptide(L)'
;MVRFILSKYKLGLEINMKKPELKIFLAAPRGFCAGVDRAIQIVEMALDKWGAPVYVRHEIVHNKFVVDSLKDKGAIFVEELDECPNDRPVIFSAHGVPKAVPSAAEARNLVFVDATCPLVSKVHIEAERHNKNGLQ
;
A
#
# COMPACT_ATOMS: atom_id res chain seq x y z
N MET A 1 -0.18 -25.06 2.45
CA MET A 1 0.47 -26.39 2.49
C MET A 1 1.00 -26.69 1.08
N VAL A 2 2.25 -26.36 0.80
CA VAL A 2 2.87 -26.58 -0.52
C VAL A 2 3.71 -27.87 -0.41
N ARG A 3 3.19 -28.93 -1.04
CA ARG A 3 3.90 -30.20 -1.18
C ARG A 3 4.82 -30.09 -2.40
N PHE A 4 6.10 -29.93 -2.21
CA PHE A 4 7.09 -30.18 -3.24
C PHE A 4 7.27 -31.69 -3.40
N ILE A 5 6.90 -32.22 -4.58
CA ILE A 5 7.18 -33.58 -4.98
C ILE A 5 8.61 -33.59 -5.51
N LEU A 6 9.56 -34.02 -4.69
CA LEU A 6 10.89 -34.46 -5.13
C LEU A 6 10.93 -35.98 -5.01
N SER A 7 10.42 -36.63 -6.05
CA SER A 7 10.62 -38.06 -6.27
C SER A 7 11.63 -38.24 -7.39
N LYS A 8 12.76 -38.81 -7.07
CA LYS A 8 13.71 -39.62 -7.80
C LYS A 8 15.17 -39.15 -7.70
N TYR A 9 15.75 -39.31 -6.51
CA TYR A 9 17.17 -39.71 -6.41
C TYR A 9 17.40 -40.19 -4.98
N LYS A 10 17.25 -41.51 -4.74
CA LYS A 10 17.76 -42.17 -3.54
C LYS A 10 19.28 -42.23 -3.65
N LEU A 11 19.99 -41.22 -3.18
CA LEU A 11 21.33 -41.38 -2.66
C LEU A 11 21.23 -41.32 -1.14
N GLY A 12 21.49 -42.46 -0.48
CA GLY A 12 21.41 -42.59 0.96
C GLY A 12 22.54 -41.85 1.69
N LEU A 13 22.40 -40.53 1.80
CA LEU A 13 23.06 -39.70 2.79
C LEU A 13 21.96 -38.99 3.56
N GLU A 14 21.52 -39.62 4.65
CA GLU A 14 20.79 -38.88 5.70
C GLU A 14 21.77 -37.90 6.34
N ILE A 15 21.89 -36.71 5.77
CA ILE A 15 22.55 -35.61 6.43
C ILE A 15 21.61 -35.17 7.53
N ASN A 16 21.79 -35.70 8.72
CA ASN A 16 21.12 -35.25 9.92
C ASN A 16 21.66 -33.87 10.32
N MET A 17 21.30 -32.87 9.51
CA MET A 17 21.59 -31.48 9.82
C MET A 17 20.59 -31.07 10.92
N LYS A 18 21.03 -31.12 12.19
CA LYS A 18 20.33 -30.41 13.26
C LYS A 18 20.20 -28.97 12.82
N LYS A 19 18.95 -28.55 12.57
CA LYS A 19 18.68 -27.12 12.30
C LYS A 19 19.26 -26.31 13.46
N PRO A 20 20.09 -25.30 13.19
CA PRO A 20 20.59 -24.46 14.28
C PRO A 20 19.41 -23.82 15.03
N GLU A 21 19.58 -23.69 16.35
CA GLU A 21 18.59 -23.00 17.17
C GLU A 21 18.48 -21.54 16.72
N LEU A 22 17.30 -21.14 16.24
CA LEU A 22 17.02 -19.78 15.81
C LEU A 22 16.59 -18.94 17.03
N LYS A 23 17.39 -17.92 17.38
CA LYS A 23 17.01 -16.92 18.37
C LYS A 23 16.49 -15.68 17.66
N ILE A 24 15.23 -15.33 17.93
CA ILE A 24 14.58 -14.16 17.35
C ILE A 24 14.52 -13.06 18.40
N PHE A 25 15.14 -11.91 18.12
CA PHE A 25 15.06 -10.73 18.97
C PHE A 25 14.10 -9.73 18.34
N LEU A 26 13.05 -9.36 19.07
CA LEU A 26 12.10 -8.32 18.63
C LEU A 26 12.54 -6.98 19.18
N ALA A 27 12.82 -6.03 18.29
CA ALA A 27 13.12 -4.67 18.69
C ALA A 27 11.90 -3.97 19.32
N ALA A 28 12.15 -3.10 20.30
CA ALA A 28 11.14 -2.24 20.90
C ALA A 28 11.74 -0.83 21.10
N PRO A 29 10.98 0.25 20.86
CA PRO A 29 9.63 0.26 20.28
C PRO A 29 9.60 -0.17 18.82
N ARG A 30 8.45 -0.71 18.36
CA ARG A 30 8.22 -1.11 16.98
C ARG A 30 6.80 -0.76 16.54
N GLY A 31 6.61 -0.56 15.25
CA GLY A 31 5.31 -0.22 14.67
C GLY A 31 5.49 0.38 13.27
N PHE A 32 4.41 0.87 12.72
CA PHE A 32 4.44 1.65 11.49
C PHE A 32 4.95 3.08 11.76
N CYS A 33 5.45 3.74 10.72
CA CYS A 33 5.69 5.17 10.82
C CYS A 33 4.35 5.94 10.78
N ALA A 34 4.38 7.19 11.25
CA ALA A 34 3.17 8.03 11.30
C ALA A 34 2.50 8.21 9.92
N GLY A 35 3.27 8.17 8.81
CA GLY A 35 2.73 8.26 7.45
C GLY A 35 1.93 7.03 7.06
N VAL A 36 2.39 5.84 7.42
CA VAL A 36 1.68 4.57 7.19
C VAL A 36 0.43 4.50 8.06
N ASP A 37 0.55 4.80 9.36
CA ASP A 37 -0.61 4.80 10.27
C ASP A 37 -1.69 5.77 9.78
N ARG A 38 -1.30 6.99 9.38
CA ARG A 38 -2.23 7.98 8.82
C ARG A 38 -2.93 7.47 7.57
N ALA A 39 -2.21 6.84 6.65
CA ALA A 39 -2.80 6.33 5.42
C ALA A 39 -3.83 5.21 5.67
N ILE A 40 -3.53 4.30 6.60
CA ILE A 40 -4.47 3.26 7.02
C ILE A 40 -5.72 3.90 7.63
N GLN A 41 -5.55 4.84 8.57
CA GLN A 41 -6.66 5.53 9.23
C GLN A 41 -7.55 6.28 8.23
N ILE A 42 -6.98 6.88 7.17
CA ILE A 42 -7.77 7.56 6.13
C ILE A 42 -8.72 6.58 5.45
N VAL A 43 -8.27 5.36 5.11
CA VAL A 43 -9.14 4.34 4.50
C VAL A 43 -10.22 3.90 5.47
N GLU A 44 -9.88 3.65 6.73
CA GLU A 44 -10.84 3.26 7.76
C GLU A 44 -11.89 4.35 8.01
N MET A 45 -11.46 5.60 8.15
CA MET A 45 -12.38 6.74 8.28
C MET A 45 -13.28 6.95 7.05
N ALA A 46 -12.77 6.64 5.87
CA ALA A 46 -13.57 6.70 4.65
C ALA A 46 -14.63 5.60 4.62
N LEU A 47 -14.29 4.37 5.04
CA LEU A 47 -15.24 3.28 5.19
C LEU A 47 -16.33 3.62 6.22
N ASP A 48 -15.94 4.24 7.34
CA ASP A 48 -16.90 4.68 8.36
C ASP A 48 -17.83 5.79 7.85
N LYS A 49 -17.29 6.74 7.06
CA LYS A 49 -18.04 7.91 6.59
C LYS A 49 -18.97 7.61 5.43
N TRP A 50 -18.54 6.83 4.46
CA TRP A 50 -19.27 6.60 3.21
C TRP A 50 -19.82 5.18 3.08
N GLY A 51 -19.45 4.29 3.99
CA GLY A 51 -19.78 2.86 3.89
C GLY A 51 -18.96 2.15 2.80
N ALA A 52 -18.96 0.83 2.86
CA ALA A 52 -18.34 0.01 1.81
C ALA A 52 -19.21 0.01 0.52
N PRO A 53 -18.58 -0.07 -0.66
CA PRO A 53 -17.15 -0.07 -0.90
C PRO A 53 -16.54 1.32 -0.95
N VAL A 54 -15.26 1.40 -0.54
CA VAL A 54 -14.38 2.56 -0.76
C VAL A 54 -13.25 2.12 -1.68
N TYR A 55 -12.96 2.91 -2.70
CA TYR A 55 -11.93 2.58 -3.68
C TYR A 55 -10.59 3.15 -3.26
N VAL A 56 -9.53 2.39 -3.45
CA VAL A 56 -8.15 2.80 -3.13
C VAL A 56 -7.29 2.57 -4.36
N ARG A 57 -6.75 3.66 -4.92
CA ARG A 57 -5.89 3.56 -6.09
C ARG A 57 -4.50 3.13 -5.68
N HIS A 58 -4.06 1.98 -6.20
CA HIS A 58 -2.87 1.23 -5.81
C HIS A 58 -2.93 0.76 -4.34
N GLU A 59 -1.98 -0.07 -3.93
CA GLU A 59 -1.88 -0.44 -2.52
C GLU A 59 -1.65 0.81 -1.67
N ILE A 60 -2.45 0.97 -0.61
CA ILE A 60 -2.33 2.14 0.29
C ILE A 60 -0.93 2.23 0.90
N VAL A 61 -0.36 1.09 1.20
CA VAL A 61 1.02 0.86 1.63
C VAL A 61 1.46 -0.52 1.15
N HIS A 62 2.75 -0.73 0.91
CA HIS A 62 3.27 -2.04 0.46
C HIS A 62 3.38 -3.03 1.63
N ASN A 63 2.24 -3.42 2.16
CA ASN A 63 2.12 -4.40 3.22
C ASN A 63 0.88 -5.26 3.00
N LYS A 64 1.10 -6.51 2.57
CA LYS A 64 0.02 -7.43 2.24
C LYS A 64 -0.98 -7.62 3.39
N PHE A 65 -0.53 -7.73 4.63
CA PHE A 65 -1.42 -7.88 5.78
C PHE A 65 -2.37 -6.69 5.95
N VAL A 66 -1.84 -5.47 5.76
CA VAL A 66 -2.65 -4.23 5.81
C VAL A 66 -3.66 -4.22 4.67
N VAL A 67 -3.21 -4.49 3.44
CA VAL A 67 -4.07 -4.50 2.25
C VAL A 67 -5.19 -5.53 2.42
N ASP A 68 -4.87 -6.76 2.82
CA ASP A 68 -5.87 -7.81 3.03
C ASP A 68 -6.87 -7.42 4.15
N SER A 69 -6.39 -6.86 5.27
CA SER A 69 -7.26 -6.38 6.35
C SER A 69 -8.22 -5.28 5.91
N LEU A 70 -7.79 -4.36 5.05
CA LEU A 70 -8.66 -3.30 4.52
C LEU A 70 -9.65 -3.84 3.48
N LYS A 71 -9.26 -4.84 2.67
CA LYS A 71 -10.19 -5.56 1.79
C LYS A 71 -11.30 -6.24 2.57
N ASP A 72 -10.96 -6.91 3.67
CA ASP A 72 -11.95 -7.56 4.55
C ASP A 72 -12.94 -6.54 5.17
N LYS A 73 -12.52 -5.28 5.33
CA LYS A 73 -13.38 -4.17 5.78
C LYS A 73 -14.21 -3.53 4.65
N GLY A 74 -13.98 -3.91 3.40
CA GLY A 74 -14.74 -3.44 2.24
C GLY A 74 -14.02 -2.40 1.38
N ALA A 75 -12.71 -2.24 1.51
CA ALA A 75 -11.91 -1.46 0.57
C ALA A 75 -11.67 -2.27 -0.71
N ILE A 76 -11.81 -1.62 -1.86
CA ILE A 76 -11.51 -2.18 -3.19
C ILE A 76 -10.27 -1.48 -3.73
N PHE A 77 -9.22 -2.25 -3.98
CA PHE A 77 -7.99 -1.74 -4.56
C PHE A 77 -8.05 -1.83 -6.08
N VAL A 78 -7.74 -0.73 -6.74
CA VAL A 78 -7.77 -0.57 -8.20
C VAL A 78 -6.43 0.00 -8.69
N GLU A 79 -6.10 -0.25 -9.94
CA GLU A 79 -4.89 0.30 -10.55
C GLU A 79 -5.18 1.68 -11.16
N GLU A 80 -6.33 1.84 -11.85
CA GLU A 80 -6.66 3.07 -12.53
C GLU A 80 -8.01 3.67 -12.07
N LEU A 81 -8.16 4.99 -12.31
CA LEU A 81 -9.36 5.71 -11.88
C LEU A 81 -10.63 5.28 -12.63
N ASP A 82 -10.50 4.78 -13.85
CA ASP A 82 -11.65 4.34 -14.66
C ASP A 82 -12.34 3.10 -14.09
N GLU A 83 -11.65 2.34 -13.24
CA GLU A 83 -12.22 1.24 -12.48
C GLU A 83 -13.13 1.72 -11.31
N CYS A 84 -13.04 3.03 -10.96
CA CYS A 84 -13.84 3.59 -9.88
C CYS A 84 -15.19 4.09 -10.40
N PRO A 85 -16.32 3.69 -9.80
CA PRO A 85 -17.62 4.30 -10.05
C PRO A 85 -17.64 5.78 -9.64
N ASN A 86 -18.46 6.59 -10.33
CA ASN A 86 -18.50 8.04 -10.05
C ASN A 86 -19.24 8.39 -8.74
N ASP A 87 -19.98 7.47 -8.18
CA ASP A 87 -20.76 7.64 -6.95
C ASP A 87 -20.04 7.15 -5.69
N ARG A 88 -18.79 6.74 -5.81
CA ARG A 88 -17.98 6.21 -4.70
C ARG A 88 -16.70 6.99 -4.49
N PRO A 89 -16.26 7.12 -3.22
CA PRO A 89 -15.02 7.81 -2.91
C PRO A 89 -13.81 6.98 -3.36
N VAL A 90 -12.76 7.68 -3.81
CA VAL A 90 -11.45 7.08 -4.11
C VAL A 90 -10.37 7.69 -3.23
N ILE A 91 -9.45 6.86 -2.77
CA ILE A 91 -8.31 7.25 -1.94
C ILE A 91 -7.03 7.04 -2.72
N PHE A 92 -6.17 8.06 -2.75
CA PHE A 92 -4.84 7.95 -3.32
C PHE A 92 -3.87 7.43 -2.27
N SER A 93 -2.96 6.55 -2.70
CA SER A 93 -2.03 5.86 -1.79
C SER A 93 -1.01 6.78 -1.10
N ALA A 94 -0.38 6.28 -0.06
CA ALA A 94 0.64 7.01 0.70
C ALA A 94 1.88 7.41 -0.13
N HIS A 95 2.10 6.76 -1.26
CA HIS A 95 3.24 7.02 -2.16
C HIS A 95 3.11 8.30 -2.98
N GLY A 96 1.91 8.89 -3.00
CA GLY A 96 1.58 10.00 -3.87
C GLY A 96 1.16 9.57 -5.28
N VAL A 97 0.64 10.52 -6.02
CA VAL A 97 0.16 10.33 -7.39
C VAL A 97 0.68 11.43 -8.31
N PRO A 98 0.85 11.17 -9.61
CA PRO A 98 1.11 12.21 -10.59
C PRO A 98 -0.01 13.26 -10.59
N LYS A 99 0.31 14.53 -10.88
CA LYS A 99 -0.67 15.64 -10.91
C LYS A 99 -1.84 15.41 -11.87
N ALA A 100 -1.65 14.62 -12.90
CA ALA A 100 -2.72 14.26 -13.82
C ALA A 100 -3.85 13.45 -13.16
N VAL A 101 -3.56 12.69 -12.10
CA VAL A 101 -4.53 11.82 -11.44
C VAL A 101 -5.59 12.61 -10.68
N PRO A 102 -5.26 13.57 -9.78
CA PRO A 102 -6.25 14.45 -9.18
C PRO A 102 -7.06 15.23 -10.22
N SER A 103 -6.41 15.78 -11.26
CA SER A 103 -7.12 16.49 -12.32
C SER A 103 -8.11 15.61 -13.08
N ALA A 104 -7.77 14.35 -13.33
CA ALA A 104 -8.70 13.39 -13.93
C ALA A 104 -9.85 13.02 -13.00
N ALA A 105 -9.61 12.92 -11.70
CA ALA A 105 -10.66 12.68 -10.70
C ALA A 105 -11.63 13.88 -10.63
N GLU A 106 -11.10 15.12 -10.63
CA GLU A 106 -11.90 16.35 -10.67
C GLU A 106 -12.76 16.44 -11.95
N ALA A 107 -12.18 16.14 -13.10
CA ALA A 107 -12.90 16.14 -14.38
C ALA A 107 -14.08 15.14 -14.41
N ARG A 108 -13.99 14.07 -13.63
CA ARG A 108 -15.06 13.08 -13.45
C ARG A 108 -16.00 13.39 -12.28
N ASN A 109 -15.79 14.48 -11.55
CA ASN A 109 -16.50 14.83 -10.31
C ASN A 109 -16.42 13.74 -9.24
N LEU A 110 -15.32 12.99 -9.18
CA LEU A 110 -15.09 12.00 -8.15
C LEU A 110 -14.82 12.66 -6.79
N VAL A 111 -15.39 12.11 -5.73
CA VAL A 111 -14.94 12.43 -4.37
C VAL A 111 -13.63 11.69 -4.14
N PHE A 112 -12.55 12.40 -3.90
CA PHE A 112 -11.27 11.77 -3.62
C PHE A 112 -10.62 12.30 -2.34
N VAL A 113 -9.80 11.47 -1.72
CA VAL A 113 -8.99 11.80 -0.54
C VAL A 113 -7.54 11.45 -0.83
N ASP A 114 -6.64 12.40 -0.65
CA ASP A 114 -5.21 12.19 -0.82
C ASP A 114 -4.58 11.71 0.50
N ALA A 115 -4.15 10.45 0.54
CA ALA A 115 -3.45 9.87 1.68
C ALA A 115 -1.91 9.97 1.56
N THR A 116 -1.38 10.72 0.59
CA THR A 116 0.06 10.91 0.42
C THR A 116 0.73 11.29 1.73
N CYS A 117 1.79 10.60 2.08
CA CYS A 117 2.58 10.91 3.26
C CYS A 117 3.16 12.34 3.14
N PRO A 118 3.03 13.20 4.16
CA PRO A 118 3.56 14.57 4.12
C PRO A 118 5.06 14.65 3.79
N LEU A 119 5.84 13.65 4.21
CA LEU A 119 7.27 13.58 3.86
C LEU A 119 7.48 13.27 2.38
N VAL A 120 6.63 12.46 1.77
CA VAL A 120 6.65 12.19 0.32
C VAL A 120 6.26 13.46 -0.44
N SER A 121 5.21 14.15 -0.02
CA SER A 121 4.81 15.44 -0.61
C SER A 121 5.95 16.46 -0.57
N LYS A 122 6.70 16.51 0.53
CA LYS A 122 7.87 17.39 0.65
C LYS A 122 8.93 17.07 -0.41
N VAL A 123 9.25 15.80 -0.61
CA VAL A 123 10.21 15.36 -1.64
C VAL A 123 9.74 15.75 -3.04
N HIS A 124 8.46 15.57 -3.34
CA HIS A 124 7.90 15.97 -4.65
C HIS A 124 8.03 17.47 -4.88
N ILE A 125 7.72 18.30 -3.87
CA ILE A 125 7.85 19.76 -3.95
C ILE A 125 9.32 20.17 -4.18
N GLU A 126 10.25 19.54 -3.46
CA GLU A 126 11.68 19.80 -3.62
C GLU A 126 12.18 19.40 -5.02
N ALA A 127 11.79 18.23 -5.52
CA ALA A 127 12.13 17.78 -6.86
C ALA A 127 11.61 18.74 -7.94
N GLU A 128 10.36 19.21 -7.83
CA GLU A 128 9.82 20.20 -8.74
C GLU A 128 10.58 21.54 -8.70
N ARG A 129 10.95 22.00 -7.50
CA ARG A 129 11.73 23.22 -7.33
C ARG A 129 13.10 23.11 -7.99
N HIS A 130 13.78 21.97 -7.81
CA HIS A 130 15.07 21.72 -8.43
C HIS A 130 14.97 21.66 -9.95
N ASN A 131 13.97 20.97 -10.48
CA ASN A 131 13.72 20.91 -11.93
C ASN A 131 13.47 22.30 -12.54
N LYS A 132 12.65 23.14 -11.87
CA LYS A 132 12.41 24.53 -12.32
C LYS A 132 13.67 25.39 -12.32
N ASN A 133 14.62 25.08 -11.45
CA ASN A 133 15.91 25.78 -11.35
C ASN A 133 16.99 25.20 -12.29
N GLY A 134 16.64 24.24 -13.16
CA GLY A 134 17.56 23.59 -14.10
C GLY A 134 18.59 22.67 -13.44
N LEU A 135 18.36 22.26 -12.21
CA LEU A 135 19.19 21.27 -11.51
C LEU A 135 18.65 19.87 -11.88
N GLN A 136 19.55 19.03 -12.37
CA GLN A 136 19.27 17.61 -12.66
C GLN A 136 19.81 16.72 -11.55
#